data_4be570d4ce871cedbb0f2f7bfad24f6d
#
_entry.id   4be570d4ce871cedbb0f2f7bfad24f6d
#
_cell.length_a   1.000
_cell.length_b   1.000
_cell.length_c   1.000
_cell.angle_alpha   90.00
_cell.angle_beta   90.00
_cell.angle_gamma   90.00
#
_symmetry.space_group_name_H-M   'P 1'
#
loop_
_entity.id
_entity.type
_entity.pdbx_description
1 polymer ?
#
loop_
_entity_poly.entity_id
_entity_poly.type
_entity_poly.pdbx_seq_one_letter_code
_entity_poly.pdbx_strand_id
1 'polypeptide(L)'
;MVKPTLLALSIAAACPSIVYAATDAQQDLATQLQQLKLQVEALESRLAEQAKQQTAAENQQNAAPVAVEKNVDEKPADGIEVGGAVRTNFSHTSYDEGNKNRGGDFDFDLLRLDFRGTVGDVSLNAEIRFFDYMTAVKKAYVAYQLDELWQAQLGITQVPFGNWPYNSNNYFFSSNYYLGLEDDHDLGLLFKRLSSDQWQLDIGFFKNDELGGIDGYVGDKTDRYSYDIVGARGATEDIYGEPVQALAETNTFASRFGYHVAQGQLNTELGFSVLSGKLHHGARNAGDYQAFALHLNSRYQRWQLQLQHSQYHYDLDDIERVAVGAYGFYDSIAAEAKSATVNLAYDLPVQWGPITDLQFYNNYSLVYDKSDQSRSTLMNVTGFSIAAGSLFTYVDYAHARNQPFVGGSMAGNSSDEEQRFNINIGYYF
;
A
#
# COMPACT_ATOMS: atom_id res chain seq x y z
N MET A 1 -77.39 30.40 16.82
CA MET A 1 -78.32 31.35 16.18
C MET A 1 -77.71 31.84 14.94
N VAL A 2 -78.13 31.49 13.89
CA VAL A 2 -79.01 31.76 12.75
C VAL A 2 -78.33 31.24 11.48
N LYS A 3 -78.91 30.22 10.92
CA LYS A 3 -78.92 29.98 9.49
C LYS A 3 -79.80 31.07 8.81
N PRO A 4 -79.70 31.39 7.54
CA PRO A 4 -80.22 30.56 6.47
C PRO A 4 -79.43 30.65 5.14
N THR A 5 -79.48 29.67 4.32
CA THR A 5 -80.43 29.22 3.28
C THR A 5 -80.15 29.75 1.85
N LEU A 6 -79.86 28.79 0.97
CA LEU A 6 -80.22 28.61 -0.42
C LEU A 6 -80.35 29.82 -1.35
N LEU A 7 -79.56 29.75 -2.44
CA LEU A 7 -80.22 29.82 -3.74
C LEU A 7 -79.47 28.92 -4.76
N ALA A 8 -80.10 27.85 -5.10
CA ALA A 8 -79.87 27.08 -6.32
C ALA A 8 -80.53 27.76 -7.49
N LEU A 9 -79.90 27.83 -8.61
CA LEU A 9 -80.50 27.37 -9.91
C LEU A 9 -79.53 27.65 -11.08
N SER A 10 -79.20 26.56 -11.79
CA SER A 10 -79.18 26.42 -13.23
C SER A 10 -78.29 27.36 -14.04
N ILE A 11 -77.20 26.80 -14.56
CA ILE A 11 -76.88 26.75 -15.98
C ILE A 11 -76.22 25.39 -16.26
N ALA A 12 -77.10 24.43 -16.67
CA ALA A 12 -76.67 23.24 -17.39
C ALA A 12 -76.66 23.56 -18.85
N ALA A 13 -75.67 23.12 -19.57
CA ALA A 13 -75.49 22.94 -20.99
C ALA A 13 -74.48 23.86 -21.66
N ALA A 14 -73.33 23.32 -21.85
CA ALA A 14 -72.44 23.38 -22.99
C ALA A 14 -70.98 23.28 -22.61
N CYS A 15 -70.45 22.05 -22.54
CA CYS A 15 -69.08 21.71 -23.02
C CYS A 15 -68.75 20.24 -22.68
N PRO A 16 -69.16 19.27 -23.47
CA PRO A 16 -68.66 17.90 -23.35
C PRO A 16 -67.22 17.76 -23.84
N SER A 17 -66.62 18.79 -24.52
CA SER A 17 -65.29 18.74 -25.09
C SER A 17 -64.17 19.10 -24.13
N ILE A 18 -64.41 19.79 -22.99
CA ILE A 18 -63.36 20.15 -22.03
C ILE A 18 -63.09 19.02 -21.03
N VAL A 19 -64.07 18.16 -20.75
CA VAL A 19 -63.90 17.03 -19.82
C VAL A 19 -63.10 15.90 -20.48
N TYR A 20 -63.21 15.69 -21.77
CA TYR A 20 -62.40 14.69 -22.50
C TYR A 20 -60.95 15.11 -22.66
N ALA A 21 -60.67 16.39 -22.91
CA ALA A 21 -59.31 16.89 -23.03
C ALA A 21 -58.54 16.90 -21.67
N ALA A 22 -59.27 17.04 -20.56
CA ALA A 22 -58.67 16.99 -19.22
C ALA A 22 -58.36 15.55 -18.77
N THR A 23 -59.14 14.56 -19.17
CA THR A 23 -58.88 13.14 -18.89
C THR A 23 -57.74 12.58 -19.73
N ASP A 24 -57.62 12.97 -21.00
CA ASP A 24 -56.48 12.56 -21.83
C ASP A 24 -55.18 13.16 -21.38
N ALA A 25 -55.14 14.43 -20.96
CA ALA A 25 -53.96 15.08 -20.40
C ALA A 25 -53.55 14.48 -19.04
N GLN A 26 -54.52 14.08 -18.21
CA GLN A 26 -54.21 13.37 -16.96
C GLN A 26 -53.71 11.95 -17.18
N GLN A 27 -54.22 11.22 -18.18
CA GLN A 27 -53.69 9.91 -18.55
C GLN A 27 -52.30 9.99 -19.16
N ASP A 28 -52.02 10.99 -19.99
CA ASP A 28 -50.70 11.22 -20.57
C ASP A 28 -49.68 11.58 -19.48
N LEU A 29 -50.06 12.45 -18.53
CA LEU A 29 -49.21 12.80 -17.37
C LEU A 29 -48.94 11.58 -16.47
N ALA A 30 -49.93 10.73 -16.23
CA ALA A 30 -49.76 9.51 -15.44
C ALA A 30 -48.84 8.51 -16.15
N THR A 31 -48.92 8.41 -17.47
CA THR A 31 -48.05 7.56 -18.27
C THR A 31 -46.63 8.08 -18.28
N GLN A 32 -46.42 9.38 -18.42
CA GLN A 32 -45.10 10.02 -18.31
C GLN A 32 -44.49 9.85 -16.92
N LEU A 33 -45.29 9.97 -15.86
CA LEU A 33 -44.84 9.76 -14.48
C LEU A 33 -44.44 8.30 -14.24
N GLN A 34 -45.16 7.36 -14.83
CA GLN A 34 -44.81 5.94 -14.76
C GLN A 34 -43.53 5.62 -15.54
N GLN A 35 -43.31 6.22 -16.71
CA GLN A 35 -42.07 6.10 -17.47
C GLN A 35 -40.90 6.73 -16.74
N LEU A 36 -41.10 7.89 -16.11
CA LEU A 36 -40.04 8.54 -15.30
C LEU A 36 -39.65 7.68 -14.09
N LYS A 37 -40.63 7.07 -13.41
CA LYS A 37 -40.35 6.13 -12.31
C LYS A 37 -39.52 4.93 -12.77
N LEU A 38 -39.86 4.33 -13.90
CA LEU A 38 -39.09 3.22 -14.45
C LEU A 38 -37.68 3.63 -14.88
N GLN A 39 -37.49 4.87 -15.35
CA GLN A 39 -36.18 5.41 -15.66
C GLN A 39 -35.34 5.68 -14.37
N VAL A 40 -35.98 6.18 -13.32
CA VAL A 40 -35.33 6.38 -12.03
C VAL A 40 -34.90 5.04 -11.41
N GLU A 41 -35.79 4.04 -11.39
CA GLU A 41 -35.45 2.68 -10.91
C GLU A 41 -34.32 2.03 -11.73
N ALA A 42 -34.29 2.25 -13.05
CA ALA A 42 -33.24 1.76 -13.93
C ALA A 42 -31.90 2.49 -13.69
N LEU A 43 -31.94 3.80 -13.38
CA LEU A 43 -30.77 4.60 -13.03
C LEU A 43 -30.25 4.25 -11.65
N GLU A 44 -31.12 4.06 -10.66
CA GLU A 44 -30.76 3.60 -9.32
C GLU A 44 -30.12 2.21 -9.35
N SER A 45 -30.65 1.29 -10.16
CA SER A 45 -30.08 -0.04 -10.41
C SER A 45 -28.70 0.03 -11.05
N ARG A 46 -28.49 0.93 -12.02
CA ARG A 46 -27.19 1.17 -12.67
C ARG A 46 -26.18 1.83 -11.71
N LEU A 47 -26.62 2.79 -10.91
CA LEU A 47 -25.81 3.41 -9.88
C LEU A 47 -25.38 2.41 -8.79
N ALA A 48 -26.30 1.53 -8.38
CA ALA A 48 -25.98 0.45 -7.43
C ALA A 48 -25.02 -0.58 -8.04
N GLU A 49 -25.10 -0.84 -9.33
CA GLU A 49 -24.20 -1.75 -10.04
C GLU A 49 -22.83 -1.10 -10.30
N GLN A 50 -22.81 0.21 -10.64
CA GLN A 50 -21.58 0.99 -10.72
C GLN A 50 -20.90 1.16 -9.36
N ALA A 51 -21.65 1.41 -8.29
CA ALA A 51 -21.13 1.46 -6.92
C ALA A 51 -20.53 0.11 -6.50
N LYS A 52 -21.17 -1.02 -6.83
CA LYS A 52 -20.61 -2.36 -6.62
C LYS A 52 -19.34 -2.61 -7.44
N GLN A 53 -19.27 -2.12 -8.67
CA GLN A 53 -18.09 -2.24 -9.53
C GLN A 53 -16.96 -1.31 -9.07
N GLN A 54 -17.28 -0.09 -8.59
CA GLN A 54 -16.31 0.80 -7.97
C GLN A 54 -15.79 0.25 -6.65
N THR A 55 -16.66 -0.26 -5.79
CA THR A 55 -16.26 -0.91 -4.52
C THR A 55 -15.42 -2.17 -4.77
N ALA A 56 -15.72 -2.93 -5.84
CA ALA A 56 -14.88 -4.05 -6.25
C ALA A 56 -13.52 -3.61 -6.82
N ALA A 57 -13.48 -2.47 -7.56
CA ALA A 57 -12.24 -1.91 -8.09
C ALA A 57 -11.38 -1.25 -7.00
N GLU A 58 -11.98 -0.57 -6.03
CA GLU A 58 -11.32 0.03 -4.87
C GLU A 58 -10.81 -1.03 -3.88
N ASN A 59 -11.57 -2.12 -3.68
CA ASN A 59 -11.10 -3.28 -2.89
C ASN A 59 -9.97 -4.06 -3.58
N GLN A 60 -9.81 -3.94 -4.90
CA GLN A 60 -8.71 -4.53 -5.65
C GLN A 60 -7.44 -3.66 -5.68
N GLN A 61 -7.52 -2.37 -5.38
CA GLN A 61 -6.35 -1.50 -5.27
C GLN A 61 -5.58 -1.67 -3.96
N ASN A 62 -6.17 -2.35 -2.97
CA ASN A 62 -5.61 -2.52 -1.63
C ASN A 62 -5.40 -3.99 -1.27
N ALA A 63 -4.73 -4.75 -2.12
CA ALA A 63 -4.39 -6.15 -1.87
C ALA A 63 -3.14 -6.36 -0.98
N ALA A 64 -2.89 -5.47 -0.05
CA ALA A 64 -2.33 -5.80 1.25
C ALA A 64 -3.46 -5.56 2.25
N PRO A 65 -3.58 -6.29 3.37
CA PRO A 65 -4.71 -6.15 4.27
C PRO A 65 -4.77 -4.74 4.85
N VAL A 66 -5.33 -3.82 4.09
CA VAL A 66 -5.88 -2.59 4.65
C VAL A 66 -7.12 -3.05 5.37
N ALA A 67 -7.19 -2.81 6.68
CA ALA A 67 -8.44 -2.95 7.43
C ALA A 67 -9.56 -2.33 6.59
N VAL A 68 -10.65 -3.08 6.43
CA VAL A 68 -11.82 -2.70 5.64
C VAL A 68 -12.14 -1.22 5.88
N GLU A 69 -11.79 -0.35 4.94
CA GLU A 69 -12.25 1.02 4.96
C GLU A 69 -13.76 0.99 4.70
N LYS A 70 -14.52 1.29 5.74
CA LYS A 70 -15.95 1.57 5.60
C LYS A 70 -16.10 2.76 4.66
N ASN A 71 -17.01 2.63 3.71
CA ASN A 71 -17.39 3.64 2.71
C ASN A 71 -17.37 5.07 3.28
N VAL A 72 -16.56 5.93 2.67
CA VAL A 72 -16.43 7.34 3.00
C VAL A 72 -17.37 8.16 2.11
N ASP A 73 -18.68 8.08 2.39
CA ASP A 73 -19.67 9.03 1.82
C ASP A 73 -20.49 9.76 2.92
N GLU A 74 -20.17 9.54 4.20
CA GLU A 74 -20.58 10.45 5.26
C GLU A 74 -19.31 11.17 5.75
N LYS A 75 -19.35 12.51 5.80
CA LYS A 75 -18.32 13.30 6.50
C LYS A 75 -18.11 12.60 7.85
N PRO A 76 -16.92 12.03 8.12
CA PRO A 76 -16.74 11.24 9.33
C PRO A 76 -17.13 12.10 10.53
N ALA A 77 -17.90 11.55 11.45
CA ALA A 77 -18.12 12.21 12.71
C ALA A 77 -16.75 12.51 13.33
N ASP A 78 -16.54 13.73 13.83
CA ASP A 78 -15.28 14.11 14.49
C ASP A 78 -14.93 13.04 15.54
N GLY A 79 -13.78 12.39 15.38
CA GLY A 79 -13.35 11.34 16.28
C GLY A 79 -12.17 10.54 15.76
N ILE A 80 -11.58 9.75 16.63
CA ILE A 80 -10.49 8.82 16.31
C ILE A 80 -11.00 7.41 16.53
N GLU A 81 -10.93 6.60 15.50
CA GLU A 81 -11.19 5.17 15.53
C GLU A 81 -9.90 4.41 15.84
N VAL A 82 -10.02 3.34 16.62
CA VAL A 82 -8.93 2.43 16.93
C VAL A 82 -9.23 1.10 16.25
N GLY A 83 -8.33 0.66 15.40
CA GLY A 83 -8.33 -0.65 14.76
C GLY A 83 -7.04 -1.40 15.05
N GLY A 84 -6.84 -2.52 14.40
CA GLY A 84 -5.60 -3.25 14.57
C GLY A 84 -5.59 -4.63 13.92
N ALA A 85 -4.56 -5.40 14.27
CA ALA A 85 -4.46 -6.79 13.84
C ALA A 85 -3.72 -7.65 14.86
N VAL A 86 -4.10 -8.92 14.92
CA VAL A 86 -3.30 -9.98 15.54
C VAL A 86 -2.92 -10.95 14.44
N ARG A 87 -1.61 -11.20 14.30
CA ARG A 87 -1.09 -12.12 13.27
C ARG A 87 -0.25 -13.23 13.86
N THR A 88 -0.35 -14.39 13.22
CA THR A 88 0.45 -15.58 13.50
C THR A 88 1.04 -16.10 12.21
N ASN A 89 2.17 -16.78 12.29
CA ASN A 89 2.90 -17.27 11.14
C ASN A 89 3.32 -18.73 11.35
N PHE A 90 3.06 -19.59 10.36
CA PHE A 90 3.66 -20.91 10.26
C PHE A 90 4.73 -20.85 9.17
N SER A 91 5.93 -21.38 9.45
CA SER A 91 7.01 -21.46 8.48
C SER A 91 7.69 -22.82 8.49
N HIS A 92 8.03 -23.32 7.28
CA HIS A 92 8.91 -24.44 7.08
C HIS A 92 10.01 -24.06 6.11
N THR A 93 11.27 -24.20 6.50
CA THR A 93 12.43 -23.66 5.78
C THR A 93 13.43 -24.76 5.40
N SER A 94 14.18 -24.54 4.30
CA SER A 94 15.27 -25.45 3.89
C SER A 94 16.57 -25.19 4.64
N TYR A 95 16.74 -23.99 5.18
CA TYR A 95 18.01 -23.44 5.71
C TYR A 95 18.14 -23.51 7.23
N ASP A 96 17.08 -23.77 7.96
CA ASP A 96 17.11 -24.01 9.41
C ASP A 96 16.84 -25.50 9.69
N GLU A 97 17.89 -26.21 10.06
CA GLU A 97 17.80 -27.64 10.36
C GLU A 97 16.87 -27.93 11.55
N GLY A 98 16.79 -27.03 12.52
CA GLY A 98 15.88 -27.18 13.67
C GLY A 98 14.41 -27.10 13.24
N ASN A 99 14.05 -26.07 12.48
CA ASN A 99 12.73 -25.86 11.90
C ASN A 99 12.33 -27.03 10.99
N LYS A 100 13.23 -27.42 10.09
CA LYS A 100 13.04 -28.53 9.15
C LYS A 100 12.79 -29.86 9.87
N ASN A 101 13.57 -30.16 10.90
CA ASN A 101 13.46 -31.40 11.65
C ASN A 101 12.20 -31.48 12.53
N ARG A 102 11.65 -30.33 12.94
CA ARG A 102 10.36 -30.23 13.65
C ARG A 102 9.16 -30.26 12.70
N GLY A 103 9.37 -30.12 11.39
CA GLY A 103 8.30 -30.04 10.39
C GLY A 103 7.68 -28.66 10.27
N GLY A 104 8.41 -27.62 10.66
CA GLY A 104 8.00 -26.23 10.70
C GLY A 104 7.70 -25.72 12.10
N ASP A 105 7.61 -24.41 12.24
CA ASP A 105 7.29 -23.73 13.50
C ASP A 105 6.08 -22.81 13.31
N PHE A 106 5.32 -22.62 14.40
CA PHE A 106 4.18 -21.72 14.44
C PHE A 106 4.46 -20.62 15.46
N ASP A 107 4.57 -19.39 14.99
CA ASP A 107 5.06 -18.25 15.75
C ASP A 107 4.00 -17.14 15.84
N PHE A 108 4.09 -16.35 16.91
CA PHE A 108 3.44 -15.06 16.96
C PHE A 108 4.16 -14.10 16.00
N ASP A 109 3.41 -13.46 15.10
CA ASP A 109 4.00 -12.52 14.16
C ASP A 109 3.96 -11.09 14.71
N LEU A 110 2.76 -10.56 14.97
CA LEU A 110 2.62 -9.21 15.57
C LEU A 110 1.24 -8.95 16.16
N LEU A 111 1.21 -7.98 17.09
CA LEU A 111 0.03 -7.18 17.43
C LEU A 111 0.20 -5.79 16.80
N ARG A 112 -0.81 -5.31 16.07
CA ARG A 112 -0.85 -3.99 15.46
C ARG A 112 -1.98 -3.16 16.06
N LEU A 113 -1.71 -1.87 16.27
CA LEU A 113 -2.73 -0.88 16.61
C LEU A 113 -2.73 0.22 15.55
N ASP A 114 -3.91 0.53 15.05
CA ASP A 114 -4.18 1.59 14.08
C ASP A 114 -5.01 2.69 14.74
N PHE A 115 -4.63 3.93 14.51
CA PHE A 115 -5.39 5.12 14.92
C PHE A 115 -5.70 5.93 13.67
N ARG A 116 -6.99 6.10 13.38
CA ARG A 116 -7.45 6.83 12.20
C ARG A 116 -8.60 7.72 12.59
N GLY A 117 -8.68 8.89 12.00
CA GLY A 117 -9.83 9.76 12.23
C GLY A 117 -9.57 11.17 11.78
N THR A 118 -10.61 12.00 11.92
CA THR A 118 -10.57 13.40 11.53
C THR A 118 -11.12 14.23 12.68
N VAL A 119 -10.45 15.33 12.99
CA VAL A 119 -10.91 16.35 13.95
C VAL A 119 -10.82 17.70 13.24
N GLY A 120 -11.97 18.31 12.95
CA GLY A 120 -12.05 19.49 12.10
C GLY A 120 -11.59 19.19 10.66
N ASP A 121 -10.56 19.89 10.20
CA ASP A 121 -10.00 19.74 8.85
C ASP A 121 -8.70 18.91 8.82
N VAL A 122 -8.31 18.33 9.96
CA VAL A 122 -7.07 17.58 10.12
C VAL A 122 -7.39 16.11 10.33
N SER A 123 -6.84 15.23 9.50
CA SER A 123 -6.89 13.79 9.66
C SER A 123 -5.65 13.28 10.38
N LEU A 124 -5.80 12.26 11.21
CA LEU A 124 -4.72 11.48 11.83
C LEU A 124 -4.65 10.09 11.19
N ASN A 125 -3.45 9.60 10.95
CA ASN A 125 -3.20 8.21 10.61
C ASN A 125 -1.93 7.74 11.31
N ALA A 126 -2.04 6.72 12.18
CA ALA A 126 -0.89 6.15 12.87
C ALA A 126 -1.03 4.62 12.94
N GLU A 127 0.10 3.94 12.86
CA GLU A 127 0.18 2.48 12.94
C GLU A 127 1.40 2.09 13.78
N ILE A 128 1.16 1.35 14.87
CA ILE A 128 2.18 0.85 15.78
C ILE A 128 2.16 -0.68 15.71
N ARG A 129 3.32 -1.29 15.59
CA ARG A 129 3.52 -2.74 15.51
C ARG A 129 4.34 -3.22 16.71
N PHE A 130 3.81 -4.21 17.39
CA PHE A 130 4.46 -4.89 18.52
C PHE A 130 4.80 -6.30 18.05
N PHE A 131 6.08 -6.54 17.88
CA PHE A 131 6.66 -7.87 17.66
C PHE A 131 7.10 -8.44 19.03
N ASP A 132 7.48 -9.69 19.11
CA ASP A 132 7.99 -10.28 20.33
C ASP A 132 9.39 -9.76 20.73
N TYR A 133 10.13 -9.21 19.77
CA TYR A 133 11.51 -8.74 19.93
C TYR A 133 11.70 -7.22 19.76
N MET A 134 10.73 -6.49 19.20
CA MET A 134 10.80 -5.04 19.01
C MET A 134 9.43 -4.37 18.96
N THR A 135 9.41 -3.06 19.05
CA THR A 135 8.23 -2.22 18.75
C THR A 135 8.59 -1.17 17.72
N ALA A 136 7.79 -1.06 16.67
CA ALA A 136 8.04 -0.10 15.60
C ALA A 136 6.81 0.77 15.34
N VAL A 137 7.02 2.05 15.07
CA VAL A 137 6.02 2.96 14.49
C VAL A 137 6.18 2.89 12.98
N LYS A 138 5.24 2.23 12.30
CA LYS A 138 5.30 2.16 10.84
C LYS A 138 5.00 3.51 10.19
N LYS A 139 3.94 4.18 10.65
CA LYS A 139 3.55 5.52 10.20
C LYS A 139 2.88 6.28 11.32
N ALA A 140 3.06 7.59 11.33
CA ALA A 140 2.40 8.50 12.28
C ALA A 140 2.39 9.90 11.68
N TYR A 141 1.28 10.30 11.04
CA TYR A 141 1.19 11.60 10.41
C TYR A 141 -0.19 12.23 10.59
N VAL A 142 -0.21 13.55 10.48
CA VAL A 142 -1.41 14.33 10.29
C VAL A 142 -1.52 14.75 8.83
N ALA A 143 -2.75 14.80 8.31
CA ALA A 143 -3.02 15.22 6.95
C ALA A 143 -4.02 16.37 6.94
N TYR A 144 -3.82 17.31 6.02
CA TYR A 144 -4.69 18.46 5.78
C TYR A 144 -5.04 18.50 4.30
N GLN A 145 -6.34 18.57 4.00
CA GLN A 145 -6.82 18.70 2.63
C GLN A 145 -6.69 20.17 2.21
N LEU A 146 -5.77 20.47 1.28
CA LEU A 146 -5.51 21.82 0.80
C LEU A 146 -6.62 22.30 -0.14
N ASP A 147 -7.06 21.41 -1.03
CA ASP A 147 -8.16 21.59 -1.97
C ASP A 147 -8.70 20.20 -2.41
N GLU A 148 -9.58 20.13 -3.40
CA GLU A 148 -10.16 18.88 -3.90
C GLU A 148 -9.12 17.87 -4.46
N LEU A 149 -7.95 18.36 -4.85
CA LEU A 149 -6.92 17.56 -5.51
C LEU A 149 -5.67 17.35 -4.64
N TRP A 150 -5.35 18.27 -3.72
CA TRP A 150 -4.09 18.25 -3.00
C TRP A 150 -4.28 18.04 -1.51
N GLN A 151 -3.50 17.12 -0.97
CA GLN A 151 -3.37 16.86 0.46
C GLN A 151 -1.92 17.03 0.89
N ALA A 152 -1.72 17.68 2.04
CA ALA A 152 -0.43 17.74 2.73
C ALA A 152 -0.42 16.77 3.91
N GLN A 153 0.66 16.00 4.07
CA GLN A 153 0.89 15.09 5.19
C GLN A 153 2.17 15.49 5.91
N LEU A 154 2.16 15.52 7.24
CA LEU A 154 3.31 15.86 8.09
C LEU A 154 3.48 14.80 9.16
N GLY A 155 4.66 14.19 9.24
CA GLY A 155 5.02 13.16 10.19
C GLY A 155 5.76 12.01 9.53
N ILE A 156 5.67 10.80 10.10
CA ILE A 156 6.22 9.57 9.51
C ILE A 156 5.24 9.10 8.44
N THR A 157 5.59 9.31 7.16
CA THR A 157 4.75 8.95 6.01
C THR A 157 5.50 8.04 5.06
N GLN A 158 4.76 7.30 4.25
CA GLN A 158 5.39 6.45 3.24
C GLN A 158 6.08 7.30 2.17
N VAL A 159 7.35 7.00 1.89
CA VAL A 159 8.14 7.61 0.83
C VAL A 159 7.60 7.17 -0.54
N PRO A 160 7.23 8.13 -1.42
CA PRO A 160 6.59 7.79 -2.68
C PRO A 160 7.63 7.30 -3.71
N PHE A 161 7.68 5.98 -3.92
CA PHE A 161 8.63 5.37 -4.86
C PHE A 161 8.05 4.13 -5.56
N GLY A 162 8.23 4.02 -6.87
CA GLY A 162 7.87 2.85 -7.68
C GLY A 162 6.38 2.51 -7.71
N ASN A 163 6.08 1.22 -7.83
CA ASN A 163 4.74 0.68 -7.64
C ASN A 163 4.30 0.91 -6.20
N TRP A 164 3.23 1.65 -6.01
CA TRP A 164 2.79 2.13 -4.73
C TRP A 164 1.36 1.65 -4.45
N PRO A 165 0.98 1.32 -3.19
CA PRO A 165 1.80 1.31 -1.98
C PRO A 165 2.78 0.14 -1.88
N TYR A 166 2.62 -0.92 -2.70
CA TYR A 166 3.46 -2.12 -2.68
C TYR A 166 3.82 -2.58 -4.08
N ASN A 167 5.02 -3.14 -4.20
CA ASN A 167 5.55 -3.72 -5.42
C ASN A 167 5.51 -5.26 -5.38
N SER A 168 4.48 -5.82 -4.74
CA SER A 168 4.28 -7.26 -4.58
C SER A 168 2.86 -7.57 -4.11
N ASN A 169 2.47 -8.86 -4.17
CA ASN A 169 1.18 -9.36 -3.69
C ASN A 169 1.33 -10.37 -2.54
N ASN A 170 2.56 -10.66 -2.13
CA ASN A 170 2.90 -11.71 -1.15
C ASN A 170 3.25 -11.12 0.23
N TYR A 171 3.45 -11.99 1.22
CA TYR A 171 3.82 -11.62 2.59
C TYR A 171 5.23 -11.00 2.70
N PHE A 172 6.19 -11.40 1.82
CA PHE A 172 7.60 -11.05 1.93
C PHE A 172 7.97 -9.73 1.23
N PHE A 173 7.05 -9.06 0.57
CA PHE A 173 7.30 -7.93 -0.34
C PHE A 173 8.13 -8.32 -1.57
N SER A 174 8.74 -7.36 -2.24
CA SER A 174 9.79 -7.62 -3.24
C SER A 174 11.17 -7.40 -2.63
N SER A 175 12.24 -7.72 -3.38
CA SER A 175 13.60 -7.42 -2.94
C SER A 175 13.87 -5.91 -2.78
N ASN A 176 13.02 -5.03 -3.34
CA ASN A 176 13.15 -3.58 -3.14
C ASN A 176 12.89 -3.15 -1.69
N TYR A 177 12.07 -3.89 -0.95
CA TYR A 177 11.82 -3.63 0.47
C TYR A 177 13.12 -3.68 1.29
N TYR A 178 13.96 -4.66 1.01
CA TYR A 178 15.25 -4.85 1.68
C TYR A 178 16.36 -3.89 1.21
N LEU A 179 16.04 -3.05 0.25
CA LEU A 179 16.90 -1.96 -0.26
C LEU A 179 16.45 -0.57 0.23
N GLY A 180 15.37 -0.48 1.03
CA GLY A 180 14.76 0.80 1.37
C GLY A 180 14.01 1.47 0.21
N LEU A 181 13.51 0.69 -0.76
CA LEU A 181 12.86 1.20 -1.97
C LEU A 181 11.42 0.70 -2.18
N GLU A 182 10.84 0.07 -1.18
CA GLU A 182 9.43 -0.35 -1.14
C GLU A 182 8.92 -0.26 0.29
N ASP A 183 7.75 0.32 0.49
CA ASP A 183 7.09 0.50 1.79
C ASP A 183 7.99 1.16 2.85
N ASP A 184 8.83 2.06 2.38
CA ASP A 184 9.70 2.89 3.19
C ASP A 184 8.92 4.05 3.83
N HIS A 185 9.26 4.44 5.06
CA HIS A 185 8.53 5.42 5.86
C HIS A 185 9.48 6.35 6.61
N ASP A 186 9.44 7.63 6.24
CA ASP A 186 10.33 8.66 6.76
C ASP A 186 9.60 9.82 7.42
N LEU A 187 10.32 10.56 8.27
CA LEU A 187 9.82 11.76 8.94
C LEU A 187 9.97 12.99 8.04
N GLY A 188 8.84 13.50 7.56
CA GLY A 188 8.87 14.63 6.63
C GLY A 188 7.52 15.25 6.34
N LEU A 189 7.50 15.97 5.21
CA LEU A 189 6.33 16.63 4.62
C LEU A 189 6.09 16.05 3.23
N LEU A 190 4.91 15.51 2.99
CA LEU A 190 4.50 14.92 1.72
C LEU A 190 3.28 15.67 1.17
N PHE A 191 3.37 16.17 -0.05
CA PHE A 191 2.25 16.67 -0.83
C PHE A 191 1.82 15.61 -1.83
N LYS A 192 0.55 15.23 -1.76
CA LYS A 192 -0.05 14.23 -2.64
C LYS A 192 -1.11 14.89 -3.50
N ARG A 193 -0.96 14.76 -4.82
CA ARG A 193 -2.07 15.05 -5.71
C ARG A 193 -2.94 13.80 -5.83
N LEU A 194 -4.13 13.88 -5.24
CA LEU A 194 -5.12 12.79 -5.29
C LEU A 194 -5.58 12.62 -6.75
N SER A 195 -5.59 11.39 -7.20
CA SER A 195 -5.94 11.11 -8.59
C SER A 195 -7.45 11.23 -8.80
N SER A 196 -7.90 12.32 -9.41
CA SER A 196 -9.24 12.40 -10.01
C SER A 196 -9.21 12.28 -11.54
N ASP A 197 -8.01 12.41 -12.14
CA ASP A 197 -7.77 12.54 -13.56
C ASP A 197 -6.79 11.48 -14.07
N GLN A 198 -6.16 11.81 -15.22
CA GLN A 198 -5.22 10.94 -15.89
C GLN A 198 -3.84 10.86 -15.23
N TRP A 199 -3.53 11.66 -14.20
CA TRP A 199 -2.21 11.67 -13.61
C TRP A 199 -2.21 11.94 -12.10
N GLN A 200 -1.22 11.40 -11.42
CA GLN A 200 -0.93 11.53 -10.00
C GLN A 200 0.48 12.08 -9.83
N LEU A 201 0.69 12.90 -8.81
CA LEU A 201 1.99 13.42 -8.44
C LEU A 201 2.11 13.48 -6.92
N ASP A 202 3.14 12.85 -6.39
CA ASP A 202 3.53 12.92 -5.00
C ASP A 202 4.90 13.60 -4.92
N ILE A 203 5.05 14.56 -4.00
CA ILE A 203 6.30 15.31 -3.77
C ILE A 203 6.56 15.35 -2.27
N GLY A 204 7.67 14.76 -1.84
CA GLY A 204 8.06 14.67 -0.44
C GLY A 204 9.40 15.35 -0.16
N PHE A 205 9.51 15.91 1.05
CA PHE A 205 10.78 16.27 1.66
C PHE A 205 10.83 15.63 3.05
N PHE A 206 11.75 14.70 3.21
CA PHE A 206 11.97 13.97 4.44
C PHE A 206 13.23 14.48 5.12
N LYS A 207 13.09 14.86 6.38
CA LYS A 207 14.22 15.44 7.12
C LYS A 207 15.17 14.38 7.60
N ASN A 208 14.62 13.26 8.06
CA ASN A 208 15.32 12.11 8.59
C ASN A 208 14.51 10.84 8.32
N ASP A 209 15.10 9.69 8.59
CA ASP A 209 14.40 8.43 8.73
C ASP A 209 13.37 8.47 9.89
N GLU A 210 12.58 7.41 10.07
CA GLU A 210 11.54 7.32 11.10
C GLU A 210 12.10 7.34 12.54
N LEU A 211 13.39 7.04 12.74
CA LEU A 211 14.06 7.08 14.05
C LEU A 211 14.71 8.42 14.39
N GLY A 212 14.69 9.39 13.45
CA GLY A 212 15.07 10.77 13.72
C GLY A 212 16.58 11.09 13.63
N GLY A 213 17.30 10.40 12.80
CA GLY A 213 18.72 10.67 12.51
C GLY A 213 19.69 10.02 13.50
N ILE A 214 20.99 10.14 13.18
CA ILE A 214 22.05 9.39 13.86
C ILE A 214 22.21 9.74 15.35
N ASP A 215 21.98 10.99 15.71
CA ASP A 215 22.08 11.51 17.09
C ASP A 215 20.75 11.36 17.86
N GLY A 216 19.77 10.69 17.29
CA GLY A 216 18.46 10.46 17.90
C GLY A 216 18.55 9.60 19.16
N TYR A 217 17.47 9.66 19.97
CA TYR A 217 17.41 8.97 21.26
C TYR A 217 17.24 7.45 21.15
N VAL A 218 16.94 6.93 19.96
CA VAL A 218 16.81 5.47 19.74
C VAL A 218 18.20 4.84 19.70
N GLY A 219 18.49 3.99 20.67
CA GLY A 219 19.81 3.36 20.84
C GLY A 219 20.07 2.29 19.78
N ASP A 220 19.09 1.47 19.48
CA ASP A 220 19.20 0.43 18.43
C ASP A 220 18.59 0.94 17.13
N LYS A 221 19.40 1.10 16.10
CA LYS A 221 18.98 1.60 14.79
C LYS A 221 18.28 0.54 13.94
N THR A 222 18.21 -0.70 14.41
CA THR A 222 17.47 -1.80 13.76
C THR A 222 16.06 -1.98 14.31
N ASP A 223 15.69 -1.29 15.41
CA ASP A 223 14.33 -1.29 15.98
C ASP A 223 13.37 -0.44 15.12
N ARG A 224 13.25 -0.78 13.84
CA ARG A 224 12.45 -0.08 12.84
C ARG A 224 11.73 -1.05 11.91
N TYR A 225 10.70 -0.50 11.26
CA TYR A 225 9.91 -1.24 10.28
C TYR A 225 10.52 -1.20 8.88
N SER A 226 10.93 -0.03 8.39
CA SER A 226 11.53 0.14 7.07
C SER A 226 13.00 -0.25 7.09
N TYR A 227 13.50 -0.80 5.98
CA TYR A 227 14.93 -0.98 5.79
C TYR A 227 15.57 0.33 5.38
N ASP A 228 16.44 0.86 6.21
CA ASP A 228 17.21 2.06 5.94
C ASP A 228 18.70 1.86 6.10
N ILE A 229 19.47 2.78 5.52
CA ILE A 229 20.89 2.83 5.74
C ILE A 229 21.20 3.18 7.22
N VAL A 230 22.03 2.36 7.85
CA VAL A 230 22.47 2.56 9.24
C VAL A 230 23.99 2.72 9.36
N GLY A 231 24.73 2.49 8.27
CA GLY A 231 26.18 2.69 8.28
C GLY A 231 26.88 2.40 6.97
N ALA A 232 28.13 2.80 6.89
CA ALA A 232 29.07 2.34 5.86
C ALA A 232 29.68 1.01 6.28
N ARG A 233 29.93 0.13 5.32
CA ARG A 233 30.46 -1.21 5.57
C ARG A 233 31.86 -1.35 4.99
N GLY A 234 32.86 -1.51 5.88
CA GLY A 234 34.22 -1.80 5.46
C GLY A 234 34.36 -3.20 4.83
N ALA A 235 35.35 -3.39 3.97
CA ALA A 235 35.52 -4.63 3.20
C ALA A 235 35.70 -5.90 4.05
N THR A 236 36.16 -5.77 5.30
CA THR A 236 36.40 -6.89 6.24
C THR A 236 35.41 -6.95 7.38
N GLU A 237 34.42 -6.05 7.42
CA GLU A 237 33.39 -6.07 8.46
C GLU A 237 32.40 -7.22 8.25
N ASP A 238 31.88 -7.69 9.38
CA ASP A 238 30.78 -8.68 9.37
C ASP A 238 29.54 -8.07 8.73
N ILE A 239 28.96 -8.76 7.77
CA ILE A 239 27.77 -8.31 7.03
C ILE A 239 26.51 -8.20 7.90
N TYR A 240 26.47 -8.88 9.02
CA TYR A 240 25.36 -8.87 9.99
C TYR A 240 25.69 -8.12 11.28
N GLY A 241 26.93 -7.63 11.44
CA GLY A 241 27.33 -6.88 12.62
C GLY A 241 26.87 -5.42 12.59
N GLU A 242 26.90 -4.77 13.75
CA GLU A 242 26.74 -3.33 13.82
C GLU A 242 27.87 -2.64 13.03
N PRO A 243 27.58 -1.67 12.13
CA PRO A 243 28.60 -0.99 11.36
C PRO A 243 29.51 -0.12 12.24
N VAL A 244 30.81 -0.14 11.98
CA VAL A 244 31.79 0.70 12.72
C VAL A 244 31.53 2.18 12.43
N GLN A 245 31.17 2.53 11.20
CA GLN A 245 30.82 3.88 10.81
C GLN A 245 29.31 3.99 10.65
N ALA A 246 28.64 4.50 11.67
CA ALA A 246 27.19 4.75 11.61
C ALA A 246 26.86 5.89 10.64
N LEU A 247 25.82 5.72 9.86
CA LEU A 247 25.25 6.70 8.94
C LEU A 247 23.73 6.78 9.12
N ALA A 248 23.15 7.91 8.75
CA ALA A 248 21.70 8.06 8.62
C ALA A 248 21.38 8.97 7.44
N GLU A 249 20.20 8.78 6.89
CA GLU A 249 19.64 9.62 5.84
C GLU A 249 19.19 10.98 6.37
N THR A 250 19.29 11.99 5.55
CA THR A 250 18.81 13.34 5.89
C THR A 250 18.56 14.17 4.64
N ASN A 251 17.57 15.09 4.74
CA ASN A 251 17.23 16.03 3.67
C ASN A 251 16.93 15.34 2.34
N THR A 252 16.12 14.29 2.39
CA THR A 252 15.70 13.52 1.22
C THR A 252 14.56 14.19 0.49
N PHE A 253 14.72 14.42 -0.79
CA PHE A 253 13.66 14.79 -1.71
C PHE A 253 13.17 13.55 -2.44
N ALA A 254 11.85 13.34 -2.45
CA ALA A 254 11.20 12.25 -3.15
C ALA A 254 10.14 12.80 -4.10
N SER A 255 10.03 12.23 -5.30
CA SER A 255 8.93 12.53 -6.21
C SER A 255 8.51 11.28 -6.98
N ARG A 256 7.21 11.06 -7.05
CA ARG A 256 6.59 9.98 -7.82
C ARG A 256 5.52 10.54 -8.74
N PHE A 257 5.62 10.23 -10.02
CA PHE A 257 4.63 10.57 -11.05
C PHE A 257 4.01 9.31 -11.60
N GLY A 258 2.68 9.27 -11.73
CA GLY A 258 1.91 8.23 -12.37
C GLY A 258 0.97 8.80 -13.42
N TYR A 259 0.91 8.14 -14.58
CA TYR A 259 -0.05 8.46 -15.64
C TYR A 259 -0.99 7.29 -15.87
N HIS A 260 -2.30 7.54 -15.75
CA HIS A 260 -3.35 6.53 -15.83
C HIS A 260 -3.94 6.49 -17.23
N VAL A 261 -3.96 5.31 -17.81
CA VAL A 261 -4.62 5.00 -19.09
C VAL A 261 -5.74 4.02 -18.83
N ALA A 262 -6.98 4.46 -19.02
CA ALA A 262 -8.16 3.62 -18.91
C ALA A 262 -8.79 3.40 -20.30
N GLN A 263 -8.89 2.14 -20.74
CA GLN A 263 -9.53 1.78 -22.00
C GLN A 263 -10.38 0.52 -21.83
N GLY A 264 -11.70 0.69 -21.78
CA GLY A 264 -12.61 -0.39 -21.50
C GLY A 264 -12.39 -1.01 -20.12
N GLN A 265 -11.97 -2.28 -20.08
CA GLN A 265 -11.65 -2.99 -18.84
C GLN A 265 -10.14 -2.95 -18.49
N LEU A 266 -9.34 -2.29 -19.31
CA LEU A 266 -7.91 -2.09 -19.05
C LEU A 266 -7.74 -0.79 -18.27
N ASN A 267 -7.07 -0.88 -17.13
CA ASN A 267 -6.60 0.26 -16.34
C ASN A 267 -5.10 0.08 -16.08
N THR A 268 -4.30 1.02 -16.56
CA THR A 268 -2.83 0.94 -16.49
C THR A 268 -2.28 2.25 -15.96
N GLU A 269 -1.47 2.17 -14.92
CA GLU A 269 -0.59 3.24 -14.47
C GLU A 269 0.80 2.99 -15.05
N LEU A 270 1.36 4.02 -15.65
CA LEU A 270 2.78 4.10 -16.05
C LEU A 270 3.41 5.25 -15.28
N GLY A 271 4.55 5.03 -14.67
CA GLY A 271 5.13 6.08 -13.87
C GLY A 271 6.64 5.98 -13.70
N PHE A 272 7.16 7.03 -13.08
CA PHE A 272 8.55 7.10 -12.66
C PHE A 272 8.67 7.75 -11.28
N SER A 273 9.77 7.46 -10.61
CA SER A 273 10.09 8.00 -9.29
C SER A 273 11.55 8.37 -9.19
N VAL A 274 11.84 9.38 -8.37
CA VAL A 274 13.20 9.82 -8.06
C VAL A 274 13.31 10.06 -6.55
N LEU A 275 14.45 9.67 -5.98
CA LEU A 275 14.90 9.98 -4.64
C LEU A 275 16.26 10.67 -4.73
N SER A 276 16.50 11.67 -3.90
CA SER A 276 17.81 12.28 -3.74
C SER A 276 17.94 12.85 -2.33
N GLY A 277 18.93 12.38 -1.58
CA GLY A 277 19.15 12.75 -0.19
C GLY A 277 20.62 12.85 0.16
N LYS A 278 20.88 13.20 1.42
CA LYS A 278 22.19 13.31 2.01
C LYS A 278 22.39 12.20 3.04
N LEU A 279 23.64 11.79 3.21
CA LEU A 279 24.06 10.89 4.27
C LEU A 279 24.84 11.66 5.32
N HIS A 280 24.62 11.31 6.58
CA HIS A 280 25.14 12.05 7.71
C HIS A 280 25.83 11.12 8.71
N HIS A 281 27.03 11.53 9.16
CA HIS A 281 27.78 10.86 10.21
C HIS A 281 28.03 11.84 11.36
N GLY A 282 27.19 11.82 12.39
CA GLY A 282 27.24 12.81 13.47
C GLY A 282 27.16 14.25 12.94
N ALA A 283 28.18 15.07 13.19
CA ALA A 283 28.22 16.47 12.78
C ALA A 283 28.67 16.69 11.33
N ARG A 284 28.86 15.64 10.51
CA ARG A 284 29.45 15.76 9.17
C ARG A 284 28.54 15.17 8.10
N ASN A 285 28.49 15.85 6.97
CA ASN A 285 28.01 15.23 5.73
C ASN A 285 28.97 14.09 5.36
N ALA A 286 28.44 12.91 5.10
CA ALA A 286 29.22 11.71 4.78
C ALA A 286 29.12 11.34 3.30
N GLY A 287 28.14 11.89 2.58
CA GLY A 287 27.91 11.59 1.19
C GLY A 287 26.47 11.91 0.78
N ASP A 288 26.14 11.47 -0.40
CA ASP A 288 24.82 11.67 -1.03
C ASP A 288 24.27 10.31 -1.44
N TYR A 289 22.95 10.24 -1.65
CA TYR A 289 22.34 9.08 -2.28
C TYR A 289 21.24 9.48 -3.25
N GLN A 290 20.98 8.61 -4.18
CA GLN A 290 19.92 8.80 -5.16
C GLN A 290 19.34 7.45 -5.59
N ALA A 291 18.06 7.46 -5.92
CA ALA A 291 17.41 6.32 -6.56
C ALA A 291 16.44 6.77 -7.63
N PHE A 292 16.22 5.88 -8.59
CA PHE A 292 15.29 6.10 -9.70
C PHE A 292 14.50 4.82 -9.96
N ALA A 293 13.22 4.95 -10.31
CA ALA A 293 12.39 3.83 -10.75
C ALA A 293 11.53 4.19 -11.96
N LEU A 294 11.32 3.19 -12.82
CA LEU A 294 10.25 3.15 -13.81
C LEU A 294 9.30 2.03 -13.40
N HIS A 295 8.00 2.29 -13.42
CA HIS A 295 7.02 1.30 -13.01
C HIS A 295 5.80 1.26 -13.91
N LEU A 296 5.15 0.10 -13.92
CA LEU A 296 3.86 -0.15 -14.54
C LEU A 296 3.01 -0.97 -13.58
N ASN A 297 1.75 -0.57 -13.41
CA ASN A 297 0.71 -1.37 -12.76
C ASN A 297 -0.49 -1.42 -13.70
N SER A 298 -0.80 -2.59 -14.21
CA SER A 298 -1.87 -2.79 -15.20
C SER A 298 -2.86 -3.81 -14.69
N ARG A 299 -4.15 -3.45 -14.75
CA ARG A 299 -5.27 -4.33 -14.43
C ARG A 299 -6.12 -4.54 -15.67
N TYR A 300 -6.37 -5.80 -15.99
CA TYR A 300 -7.31 -6.19 -17.05
C TYR A 300 -8.23 -7.28 -16.53
N GLN A 301 -9.51 -6.95 -16.37
CA GLN A 301 -10.48 -7.84 -15.73
C GLN A 301 -10.02 -8.26 -14.33
N ARG A 302 -9.68 -9.54 -14.16
CA ARG A 302 -9.21 -10.16 -12.92
C ARG A 302 -7.68 -10.30 -12.84
N TRP A 303 -6.97 -9.90 -13.87
CA TRP A 303 -5.52 -9.98 -13.93
C TRP A 303 -4.88 -8.66 -13.50
N GLN A 304 -3.82 -8.75 -12.73
CA GLN A 304 -2.92 -7.64 -12.42
C GLN A 304 -1.52 -7.99 -12.86
N LEU A 305 -0.85 -7.06 -13.54
CA LEU A 305 0.56 -7.10 -13.87
C LEU A 305 1.24 -5.88 -13.30
N GLN A 306 2.24 -6.09 -12.44
CA GLN A 306 3.15 -5.03 -12.00
C GLN A 306 4.55 -5.29 -12.54
N LEU A 307 5.18 -4.27 -13.09
CA LEU A 307 6.57 -4.26 -13.51
C LEU A 307 7.26 -3.07 -12.85
N GLN A 308 8.49 -3.27 -12.41
CA GLN A 308 9.34 -2.17 -11.96
C GLN A 308 10.79 -2.45 -12.27
N HIS A 309 11.49 -1.41 -12.71
CA HIS A 309 12.94 -1.35 -12.78
C HIS A 309 13.42 -0.20 -11.90
N SER A 310 14.36 -0.46 -10.99
CA SER A 310 14.94 0.56 -10.14
C SER A 310 16.46 0.50 -10.18
N GLN A 311 17.08 1.63 -9.87
CA GLN A 311 18.50 1.77 -9.66
C GLN A 311 18.73 2.70 -8.47
N TYR A 312 19.70 2.40 -7.63
CA TYR A 312 20.12 3.26 -6.54
C TYR A 312 21.63 3.39 -6.49
N HIS A 313 22.11 4.47 -5.88
CA HIS A 313 23.53 4.75 -5.71
C HIS A 313 23.73 5.56 -4.42
N TYR A 314 24.60 5.07 -3.53
CA TYR A 314 25.13 5.76 -2.36
C TYR A 314 26.54 6.23 -2.72
N ASP A 315 26.74 7.55 -2.80
CA ASP A 315 28.02 8.18 -3.12
C ASP A 315 28.80 8.45 -1.81
N LEU A 316 29.67 7.51 -1.49
CA LEU A 316 30.51 7.49 -0.28
C LEU A 316 31.96 7.25 -0.67
N ASP A 317 32.91 8.00 -0.09
CA ASP A 317 34.32 7.87 -0.38
C ASP A 317 34.84 6.46 -0.02
N ASP A 318 35.36 5.72 -1.03
CA ASP A 318 35.98 4.40 -0.92
C ASP A 318 35.10 3.30 -0.25
N ILE A 319 33.76 3.44 -0.32
CA ILE A 319 32.81 2.49 0.24
C ILE A 319 32.07 1.76 -0.90
N GLU A 320 32.19 0.44 -0.92
CA GLU A 320 31.49 -0.43 -1.90
C GLU A 320 30.18 -1.02 -1.36
N ARG A 321 29.98 -0.98 -0.02
CA ARG A 321 28.82 -1.54 0.66
C ARG A 321 28.31 -0.61 1.75
N VAL A 322 27.01 -0.65 1.98
CA VAL A 322 26.37 0.01 3.11
C VAL A 322 25.66 -1.00 4.00
N ALA A 323 25.61 -0.73 5.29
CA ALA A 323 24.81 -1.48 6.23
C ALA A 323 23.38 -0.92 6.21
N VAL A 324 22.41 -1.81 6.15
CA VAL A 324 20.99 -1.52 6.35
C VAL A 324 20.49 -2.22 7.60
N GLY A 325 19.44 -1.68 8.22
CA GLY A 325 18.88 -2.23 9.44
C GLY A 325 17.37 -2.15 9.46
N ALA A 326 16.74 -3.22 9.93
CA ALA A 326 15.32 -3.30 10.27
C ALA A 326 15.05 -4.59 11.06
N TYR A 327 13.92 -4.69 11.74
CA TYR A 327 13.48 -5.92 12.43
C TYR A 327 14.48 -6.50 13.43
N GLY A 328 15.23 -5.62 14.13
CA GLY A 328 16.18 -6.03 15.14
C GLY A 328 17.47 -6.66 14.60
N PHE A 329 17.78 -6.52 13.30
CA PHE A 329 19.01 -7.04 12.73
C PHE A 329 19.59 -6.14 11.63
N TYR A 330 20.90 -6.28 11.42
CA TYR A 330 21.65 -5.63 10.35
C TYR A 330 21.77 -6.55 9.15
N ASP A 331 21.80 -5.96 7.97
CA ASP A 331 22.23 -6.61 6.73
C ASP A 331 23.15 -5.65 5.94
N SER A 332 23.62 -6.07 4.80
CA SER A 332 24.51 -5.29 3.95
C SER A 332 24.05 -5.35 2.50
N ILE A 333 24.07 -4.20 1.83
CA ILE A 333 23.80 -4.06 0.40
C ILE A 333 24.98 -3.43 -0.32
N ALA A 334 25.13 -3.66 -1.63
CA ALA A 334 26.10 -2.93 -2.44
C ALA A 334 25.78 -1.43 -2.43
N ALA A 335 26.78 -0.56 -2.53
CA ALA A 335 26.56 0.89 -2.59
C ALA A 335 25.83 1.32 -3.86
N GLU A 336 25.91 0.53 -4.93
CA GLU A 336 25.10 0.73 -6.14
C GLU A 336 24.59 -0.62 -6.65
N ALA A 337 23.34 -0.68 -7.08
CA ALA A 337 22.78 -1.82 -7.78
C ALA A 337 21.53 -1.43 -8.58
N LYS A 338 21.09 -2.38 -9.41
CA LYS A 338 19.82 -2.33 -10.12
C LYS A 338 18.89 -3.41 -9.62
N SER A 339 17.59 -3.15 -9.69
CA SER A 339 16.56 -4.15 -9.41
C SER A 339 15.53 -4.23 -10.54
N ALA A 340 14.94 -5.40 -10.69
CA ALA A 340 13.80 -5.64 -11.58
C ALA A 340 12.77 -6.52 -10.89
N THR A 341 11.49 -6.16 -11.01
CA THR A 341 10.37 -6.96 -10.49
C THR A 341 9.34 -7.24 -11.59
N VAL A 342 8.76 -8.43 -11.52
CA VAL A 342 7.64 -8.87 -12.38
C VAL A 342 6.64 -9.60 -11.49
N ASN A 343 5.46 -9.01 -11.32
CA ASN A 343 4.41 -9.56 -10.46
C ASN A 343 3.16 -9.78 -11.30
N LEU A 344 2.64 -11.00 -11.27
CA LEU A 344 1.40 -11.37 -11.91
C LEU A 344 0.44 -11.89 -10.87
N ALA A 345 -0.79 -11.34 -10.82
CA ALA A 345 -1.83 -11.81 -9.94
C ALA A 345 -3.16 -12.03 -10.67
N TYR A 346 -3.99 -12.91 -10.13
CA TYR A 346 -5.33 -13.22 -10.61
C TYR A 346 -6.31 -13.23 -9.44
N ASP A 347 -7.29 -12.35 -9.48
CA ASP A 347 -8.34 -12.21 -8.47
C ASP A 347 -9.51 -13.15 -8.79
N LEU A 348 -9.90 -13.96 -7.82
CA LEU A 348 -11.01 -14.89 -7.93
C LEU A 348 -12.03 -14.65 -6.80
N PRO A 349 -13.03 -13.76 -7.03
CA PRO A 349 -14.16 -13.63 -6.10
C PRO A 349 -14.90 -14.94 -5.97
N VAL A 350 -15.17 -15.37 -4.75
CA VAL A 350 -15.87 -16.60 -4.42
C VAL A 350 -16.92 -16.35 -3.34
N GLN A 351 -17.78 -17.33 -3.12
CA GLN A 351 -18.76 -17.33 -2.01
C GLN A 351 -18.73 -18.70 -1.35
N TRP A 352 -17.62 -19.00 -0.63
CA TRP A 352 -17.40 -20.30 0.04
C TRP A 352 -17.47 -20.13 1.55
N GLY A 353 -18.68 -20.12 2.11
CA GLY A 353 -18.90 -19.80 3.51
C GLY A 353 -18.44 -18.36 3.84
N PRO A 354 -17.47 -18.16 4.74
CA PRO A 354 -16.95 -16.84 5.05
C PRO A 354 -15.95 -16.30 4.02
N ILE A 355 -15.47 -17.14 3.09
CA ILE A 355 -14.45 -16.75 2.11
C ILE A 355 -15.13 -15.98 0.97
N THR A 356 -14.66 -14.76 0.73
CA THR A 356 -15.17 -13.85 -0.29
C THR A 356 -14.27 -13.73 -1.49
N ASP A 357 -12.94 -13.81 -1.27
CA ASP A 357 -11.96 -13.60 -2.31
C ASP A 357 -10.75 -14.50 -2.14
N LEU A 358 -10.22 -14.94 -3.28
CA LEU A 358 -8.92 -15.56 -3.43
C LEU A 358 -8.11 -14.75 -4.43
N GLN A 359 -6.83 -14.52 -4.16
CA GLN A 359 -5.92 -13.96 -5.15
C GLN A 359 -4.74 -14.93 -5.31
N PHE A 360 -4.49 -15.40 -6.52
CA PHE A 360 -3.33 -16.21 -6.87
C PHE A 360 -2.26 -15.31 -7.46
N TYR A 361 -0.99 -15.51 -7.10
CA TYR A 361 0.10 -14.66 -7.61
C TYR A 361 1.41 -15.42 -7.78
N ASN A 362 2.24 -14.85 -8.66
CA ASN A 362 3.66 -15.11 -8.72
C ASN A 362 4.38 -13.76 -8.75
N ASN A 363 5.29 -13.56 -7.81
CA ASN A 363 6.08 -12.35 -7.67
C ASN A 363 7.56 -12.71 -7.81
N TYR A 364 8.22 -12.14 -8.80
CA TYR A 364 9.63 -12.32 -9.09
C TYR A 364 10.37 -11.01 -8.86
N SER A 365 11.49 -11.05 -8.13
CA SER A 365 12.38 -9.91 -7.95
C SER A 365 13.84 -10.32 -8.06
N LEU A 366 14.64 -9.44 -8.66
CA LEU A 366 16.07 -9.64 -8.91
C LEU A 366 16.81 -8.33 -8.59
N VAL A 367 17.88 -8.42 -7.78
CA VAL A 367 18.87 -7.35 -7.61
C VAL A 367 20.17 -7.78 -8.26
N TYR A 368 20.68 -6.94 -9.15
CA TYR A 368 21.79 -7.28 -10.02
C TYR A 368 22.66 -6.06 -10.34
N ASP A 369 23.75 -6.26 -11.04
CA ASP A 369 24.70 -5.20 -11.41
C ASP A 369 25.21 -4.44 -10.19
N LYS A 370 25.59 -5.20 -9.15
CA LYS A 370 26.07 -4.69 -7.88
C LYS A 370 27.49 -4.16 -7.99
N SER A 371 27.76 -2.96 -7.46
CA SER A 371 29.08 -2.28 -7.55
C SER A 371 30.21 -3.09 -6.93
N ASP A 372 29.93 -3.84 -5.86
CA ASP A 372 30.87 -4.70 -5.15
C ASP A 372 31.10 -6.07 -5.85
N GLN A 373 30.56 -6.25 -7.04
CA GLN A 373 30.63 -7.49 -7.83
C GLN A 373 30.13 -8.75 -7.12
N SER A 374 29.36 -8.59 -6.04
CA SER A 374 28.73 -9.70 -5.35
C SER A 374 27.65 -10.36 -6.20
N ARG A 375 27.20 -11.56 -5.76
CA ARG A 375 26.17 -12.30 -6.50
C ARG A 375 24.83 -11.58 -6.42
N SER A 376 24.05 -11.74 -7.48
CA SER A 376 22.68 -11.24 -7.53
C SER A 376 21.82 -11.83 -6.41
N THR A 377 20.89 -11.04 -5.92
CA THR A 377 19.81 -11.46 -5.04
C THR A 377 18.59 -11.79 -5.89
N LEU A 378 17.98 -12.94 -5.65
CA LEU A 378 16.80 -13.41 -6.36
C LEU A 378 15.75 -13.85 -5.35
N MET A 379 14.50 -13.49 -5.58
CA MET A 379 13.35 -14.05 -4.87
C MET A 379 12.20 -14.28 -5.85
N ASN A 380 11.63 -15.48 -5.81
CA ASN A 380 10.39 -15.81 -6.48
C ASN A 380 9.39 -16.35 -5.45
N VAL A 381 8.27 -15.69 -5.30
CA VAL A 381 7.19 -16.11 -4.41
C VAL A 381 5.98 -16.50 -5.24
N THR A 382 5.58 -17.76 -5.14
CA THR A 382 4.32 -18.27 -5.70
C THR A 382 3.37 -18.55 -4.57
N GLY A 383 2.17 -18.02 -4.64
CA GLY A 383 1.25 -18.15 -3.53
C GLY A 383 -0.17 -17.75 -3.85
N PHE A 384 -0.97 -17.71 -2.81
CA PHE A 384 -2.32 -17.17 -2.86
C PHE A 384 -2.71 -16.56 -1.53
N SER A 385 -3.62 -15.59 -1.58
CA SER A 385 -4.25 -15.03 -0.39
C SER A 385 -5.73 -15.40 -0.30
N ILE A 386 -6.26 -15.38 0.91
CA ILE A 386 -7.66 -15.70 1.25
C ILE A 386 -8.22 -14.54 2.08
N ALA A 387 -9.30 -13.91 1.62
CA ALA A 387 -10.08 -12.98 2.41
C ALA A 387 -11.34 -13.66 2.94
N ALA A 388 -11.60 -13.57 4.25
CA ALA A 388 -12.75 -14.17 4.91
C ALA A 388 -13.26 -13.29 6.06
N GLY A 389 -14.01 -12.22 5.72
CA GLY A 389 -14.43 -11.20 6.68
C GLY A 389 -13.22 -10.48 7.29
N SER A 390 -13.07 -10.50 8.61
CA SER A 390 -11.91 -9.93 9.32
C SER A 390 -10.64 -10.78 9.25
N LEU A 391 -10.69 -11.98 8.68
CA LEU A 391 -9.52 -12.84 8.49
C LEU A 391 -8.90 -12.62 7.12
N PHE A 392 -7.59 -12.49 7.10
CA PHE A 392 -6.79 -12.49 5.88
C PHE A 392 -5.60 -13.43 6.03
N THR A 393 -5.37 -14.29 5.03
CA THR A 393 -4.35 -15.33 5.08
C THR A 393 -3.51 -15.29 3.81
N TYR A 394 -2.18 -15.30 3.98
CA TYR A 394 -1.23 -15.60 2.91
C TYR A 394 -0.79 -17.06 2.99
N VAL A 395 -0.64 -17.71 1.85
CA VAL A 395 -0.02 -19.03 1.70
C VAL A 395 1.04 -18.91 0.61
N ASP A 396 2.31 -18.86 1.02
CA ASP A 396 3.43 -18.54 0.15
C ASP A 396 4.45 -19.68 0.08
N TYR A 397 4.98 -19.90 -1.10
CA TYR A 397 6.20 -20.66 -1.30
C TYR A 397 7.25 -19.75 -1.93
N ALA A 398 8.26 -19.40 -1.13
CA ALA A 398 9.36 -18.57 -1.54
C ALA A 398 10.56 -19.43 -1.92
N HIS A 399 11.15 -19.17 -3.10
CA HIS A 399 12.42 -19.69 -3.56
C HIS A 399 13.36 -18.49 -3.78
N ALA A 400 14.50 -18.50 -3.10
CA ALA A 400 15.36 -17.33 -3.08
C ALA A 400 16.85 -17.69 -3.02
N ARG A 401 17.66 -16.70 -3.40
CA ARG A 401 19.10 -16.71 -3.22
C ARG A 401 19.54 -15.34 -2.71
N ASN A 402 20.32 -15.32 -1.65
CA ASN A 402 20.83 -14.10 -1.03
C ASN A 402 19.70 -13.13 -0.60
N GLN A 403 18.63 -13.67 0.00
CA GLN A 403 17.45 -12.92 0.41
C GLN A 403 17.27 -13.02 1.93
N PRO A 404 17.19 -11.91 2.70
CA PRO A 404 16.78 -11.94 4.08
C PRO A 404 15.42 -12.62 4.27
N PHE A 405 15.17 -13.21 5.44
CA PHE A 405 14.00 -14.03 5.74
C PHE A 405 13.82 -15.32 4.90
N VAL A 406 14.72 -15.57 3.93
CA VAL A 406 14.77 -16.82 3.17
C VAL A 406 16.21 -17.36 3.15
N GLY A 407 16.87 -17.33 4.31
CA GLY A 407 18.16 -17.98 4.55
C GLY A 407 19.40 -17.28 3.99
N GLY A 408 19.30 -16.02 3.55
CA GLY A 408 20.40 -15.31 2.93
C GLY A 408 20.62 -13.87 3.40
N SER A 409 21.49 -13.15 2.71
CA SER A 409 21.79 -11.73 2.90
C SER A 409 21.83 -11.02 1.56
N MET A 410 21.37 -9.78 1.54
CA MET A 410 21.47 -8.90 0.37
C MET A 410 22.92 -8.64 -0.06
N ALA A 411 23.89 -8.89 0.81
CA ALA A 411 25.32 -8.80 0.50
C ALA A 411 25.79 -9.74 -0.65
N GLY A 412 24.98 -10.72 -1.04
CA GLY A 412 25.30 -11.58 -2.19
C GLY A 412 26.49 -12.51 -1.97
N ASN A 413 26.66 -12.99 -0.74
CA ASN A 413 27.80 -13.78 -0.29
C ASN A 413 27.66 -15.29 -0.52
N SER A 414 26.47 -15.78 -0.91
CA SER A 414 26.20 -17.21 -1.16
C SER A 414 25.78 -17.50 -2.60
N SER A 415 26.03 -18.74 -3.03
CA SER A 415 25.47 -19.33 -4.25
C SER A 415 24.24 -20.21 -3.98
N ASP A 416 23.95 -20.46 -2.71
CA ASP A 416 22.91 -21.40 -2.30
C ASP A 416 21.52 -20.82 -2.58
N GLU A 417 20.61 -21.70 -2.97
CA GLU A 417 19.22 -21.37 -3.21
C GLU A 417 18.39 -22.00 -2.09
N GLU A 418 17.63 -21.16 -1.40
CA GLU A 418 16.87 -21.53 -0.24
C GLU A 418 15.37 -21.43 -0.49
N GLN A 419 14.61 -22.15 0.33
CA GLN A 419 13.17 -22.27 0.18
C GLN A 419 12.49 -22.05 1.53
N ARG A 420 11.34 -21.40 1.49
CA ARG A 420 10.47 -21.22 2.64
C ARG A 420 9.02 -21.40 2.23
N PHE A 421 8.33 -22.32 2.89
CA PHE A 421 6.87 -22.37 2.87
C PHE A 421 6.35 -21.57 4.07
N ASN A 422 5.33 -20.73 3.84
CA ASN A 422 4.85 -19.79 4.83
C ASN A 422 3.31 -19.72 4.80
N ILE A 423 2.67 -19.74 5.97
CA ILE A 423 1.25 -19.42 6.13
C ILE A 423 1.16 -18.30 7.16
N ASN A 424 0.72 -17.12 6.74
CA ASN A 424 0.49 -16.00 7.65
C ASN A 424 -1.01 -15.76 7.78
N ILE A 425 -1.51 -15.79 9.02
CA ILE A 425 -2.93 -15.61 9.33
C ILE A 425 -3.09 -14.38 10.19
N GLY A 426 -3.86 -13.40 9.70
CA GLY A 426 -4.17 -12.17 10.41
C GLY A 426 -5.67 -12.02 10.67
N TYR A 427 -6.03 -11.62 11.89
CA TYR A 427 -7.35 -11.10 12.24
C TYR A 427 -7.26 -9.59 12.37
N TYR A 428 -8.08 -8.88 11.61
CA TYR A 428 -8.11 -7.41 11.51
C TYR A 428 -9.43 -6.89 12.09
N PHE A 429 -9.37 -5.84 12.92
CA PHE A 429 -10.53 -5.28 13.63
C PHE A 429 -10.53 -3.75 13.64
#